data_0a0a9783c42fd1e396ea84e0a759cb3f
#
_entry.id   0a0a9783c42fd1e396ea84e0a759cb3f
#
_cell.length_a   1.000
_cell.length_b   1.000
_cell.length_c   1.000
_cell.angle_alpha   90.00
_cell.angle_beta   90.00
_cell.angle_gamma   90.00
#
_symmetry.space_group_name_H-M   'P 1'
#
loop_
_entity.id
_entity.type
_entity.pdbx_description
1 polymer ?
#
loop_
_entity_poly.entity_id
_entity_poly.type
_entity_poly.pdbx_seq_one_letter_code
_entity_poly.pdbx_strand_id
1 'polypeptide(L)'
;NGDYILCTDSDNQIKVESLIENISNLPSENYFLFGARTPRNDPFHRKIYSKMFKTLHDLLFRSKLADPSCPFVLGRKETFKKLPEFFLLQMREGFWWGFVAVSKKMQLNFNEVKINHFKRSEGEAGYKLSQMPGIIFRNTVGLFKIKLSKI
;
A
#
# COMPACT_ATOMS: atom_id res chain seq x y z
N ASN A 1 -7.74 22.30 5.86
CA ASN A 1 -9.03 21.84 5.31
C ASN A 1 -8.85 21.49 3.83
N GLY A 2 -8.54 20.24 3.53
CA GLY A 2 -8.40 19.71 2.16
C GLY A 2 -9.44 18.64 1.89
N ASP A 3 -9.83 18.48 0.62
CA ASP A 3 -10.78 17.46 0.17
C ASP A 3 -10.10 16.13 -0.12
N TYR A 4 -8.79 16.13 -0.27
CA TYR A 4 -7.97 14.95 -0.57
C TYR A 4 -6.94 14.70 0.51
N ILE A 5 -6.61 13.42 0.70
CA ILE A 5 -5.55 12.95 1.60
C ILE A 5 -4.57 12.14 0.77
N LEU A 6 -3.28 12.46 0.90
CA LEU A 6 -2.20 11.60 0.48
C LEU A 6 -1.58 10.92 1.69
N CYS A 7 -1.41 9.62 1.57
CA CYS A 7 -0.55 8.84 2.47
C CYS A 7 0.69 8.39 1.71
N THR A 8 1.88 8.67 2.27
CA THR A 8 3.17 8.24 1.74
C THR A 8 4.17 8.05 2.87
N ASP A 9 5.25 7.28 2.62
CA ASP A 9 6.36 7.18 3.57
C ASP A 9 7.18 8.49 3.58
N SER A 10 7.81 8.78 4.72
CA SER A 10 8.58 10.02 4.95
C SER A 10 10.06 9.89 4.56
N ASP A 11 10.46 8.83 3.85
CA ASP A 11 11.86 8.52 3.51
C ASP A 11 12.36 9.15 2.20
N ASN A 12 11.57 10.06 1.64
CA ASN A 12 11.85 10.83 0.42
C ASN A 12 12.15 9.97 -0.83
N GLN A 13 11.74 8.69 -0.83
CA GLN A 13 11.88 7.82 -2.00
C GLN A 13 10.77 8.06 -3.04
N ILE A 14 9.67 8.71 -2.64
CA ILE A 14 8.59 9.15 -3.54
C ILE A 14 8.44 10.66 -3.36
N LYS A 15 8.59 11.40 -4.46
CA LYS A 15 8.48 12.85 -4.44
C LYS A 15 7.02 13.31 -4.50
N VAL A 16 6.72 14.37 -3.78
CA VAL A 16 5.37 14.94 -3.66
C VAL A 16 4.87 15.53 -5.00
N GLU A 17 5.77 15.92 -5.90
CA GLU A 17 5.41 16.41 -7.23
C GLU A 17 4.62 15.39 -8.06
N SER A 18 4.89 14.10 -7.84
CA SER A 18 4.08 13.01 -8.43
C SER A 18 2.61 13.04 -8.03
N LEU A 19 2.26 13.79 -6.98
CA LEU A 19 0.90 14.03 -6.51
C LEU A 19 0.11 14.94 -7.42
N ILE A 20 0.70 16.09 -7.74
CA ILE A 20 0.01 17.18 -8.43
C ILE A 20 -0.45 16.70 -9.81
N GLU A 21 0.40 15.92 -10.48
CA GLU A 21 0.10 15.33 -11.78
C GLU A 21 -1.07 14.33 -11.75
N ASN A 22 -1.35 13.74 -10.59
CA ASN A 22 -2.33 12.66 -10.46
C ASN A 22 -3.65 13.09 -9.79
N ILE A 23 -3.71 14.26 -9.15
CA ILE A 23 -4.95 14.77 -8.53
C ILE A 23 -6.05 14.98 -9.59
N SER A 24 -5.69 15.47 -10.77
CA SER A 24 -6.64 15.68 -11.87
C SER A 24 -7.25 14.39 -12.42
N ASN A 25 -6.61 13.25 -12.17
CA ASN A 25 -7.03 11.93 -12.63
C ASN A 25 -7.88 11.16 -11.61
N LEU A 26 -8.18 11.75 -10.45
CA LEU A 26 -9.06 11.13 -9.46
C LEU A 26 -10.51 11.23 -9.95
N PRO A 27 -11.12 10.11 -10.31
CA PRO A 27 -12.56 10.10 -10.56
C PRO A 27 -13.34 10.33 -9.26
N SER A 28 -14.62 10.56 -9.40
CA SER A 28 -15.60 10.83 -8.35
C SER A 28 -15.55 9.87 -7.13
N GLU A 29 -16.37 10.08 -6.15
CA GLU A 29 -16.51 9.45 -4.83
C GLU A 29 -16.17 7.95 -4.74
N ASN A 30 -15.64 7.53 -3.59
CA ASN A 30 -15.26 6.14 -3.25
C ASN A 30 -14.10 5.54 -4.04
N TYR A 31 -13.10 6.35 -4.35
CA TYR A 31 -11.99 5.96 -5.19
C TYR A 31 -10.63 6.21 -4.53
N PHE A 32 -9.72 5.24 -4.66
CA PHE A 32 -8.31 5.39 -4.31
C PHE A 32 -7.42 5.28 -5.54
N LEU A 33 -6.36 6.08 -5.55
CA LEU A 33 -5.26 5.99 -6.49
C LEU A 33 -4.05 5.42 -5.76
N PHE A 34 -3.66 4.20 -6.11
CA PHE A 34 -2.46 3.54 -5.57
C PHE A 34 -1.26 3.78 -6.48
N GLY A 35 -0.08 3.90 -5.88
CA GLY A 35 1.17 3.97 -6.65
C GLY A 35 1.69 2.60 -7.06
N ALA A 36 2.43 2.56 -8.18
CA ALA A 36 3.28 1.45 -8.56
C ALA A 36 4.69 1.96 -8.85
N ARG A 37 5.66 1.51 -8.08
CA ARG A 37 7.07 1.95 -8.22
C ARG A 37 7.67 1.48 -9.55
N THR A 38 8.05 2.43 -10.40
CA THR A 38 8.63 2.14 -11.71
C THR A 38 9.73 3.15 -12.07
N PRO A 39 11.03 2.74 -12.16
CA PRO A 39 11.56 1.44 -11.78
C PRO A 39 11.56 1.23 -10.27
N ARG A 40 11.53 -0.02 -9.83
CA ARG A 40 11.62 -0.36 -8.41
C ARG A 40 13.08 -0.52 -7.98
N ASN A 41 13.58 0.39 -7.14
CA ASN A 41 14.99 0.47 -6.70
C ASN A 41 15.27 -0.26 -5.37
N ASP A 42 14.47 -1.27 -5.01
CA ASP A 42 14.71 -2.11 -3.84
C ASP A 42 15.82 -3.15 -4.07
N PRO A 43 16.51 -3.60 -3.01
CA PRO A 43 17.43 -4.73 -3.06
C PRO A 43 16.74 -6.02 -3.56
N PHE A 44 17.49 -6.91 -4.21
CA PHE A 44 16.98 -8.10 -4.88
C PHE A 44 16.15 -9.00 -3.94
N HIS A 45 16.64 -9.28 -2.73
CA HIS A 45 15.93 -10.10 -1.74
C HIS A 45 14.56 -9.51 -1.39
N ARG A 46 14.44 -8.18 -1.25
CA ARG A 46 13.14 -7.51 -1.00
C ARG A 46 12.18 -7.66 -2.16
N LYS A 47 12.68 -7.62 -3.39
CA LYS A 47 11.86 -7.86 -4.59
C LYS A 47 11.27 -9.27 -4.59
N ILE A 48 12.07 -10.28 -4.20
CA ILE A 48 11.62 -11.68 -4.10
C ILE A 48 10.51 -11.80 -3.05
N TYR A 49 10.75 -11.36 -1.81
CA TYR A 49 9.74 -11.42 -0.75
C TYR A 49 8.45 -10.69 -1.13
N SER A 50 8.60 -9.51 -1.72
CA SER A 50 7.44 -8.74 -2.18
C SER A 50 6.65 -9.47 -3.26
N LYS A 51 7.32 -10.17 -4.20
CA LYS A 51 6.66 -10.96 -5.23
C LYS A 51 5.90 -12.16 -4.64
N MET A 52 6.52 -12.89 -3.71
CA MET A 52 5.87 -14.00 -3.01
C MET A 52 4.65 -13.53 -2.23
N PHE A 53 4.79 -12.44 -1.47
CA PHE A 53 3.70 -11.90 -0.68
C PHE A 53 2.57 -11.34 -1.58
N LYS A 54 2.93 -10.73 -2.73
CA LYS A 54 1.95 -10.30 -3.74
C LYS A 54 1.11 -11.47 -4.25
N THR A 55 1.74 -12.61 -4.54
CA THR A 55 1.02 -13.81 -4.99
C THR A 55 -0.02 -14.26 -3.96
N LEU A 56 0.35 -14.31 -2.68
CA LEU A 56 -0.58 -14.62 -1.59
C LEU A 56 -1.71 -13.58 -1.49
N HIS A 57 -1.36 -12.29 -1.57
CA HIS A 57 -2.32 -11.20 -1.51
C HIS A 57 -3.34 -11.27 -2.66
N ASP A 58 -2.87 -11.51 -3.88
CA ASP A 58 -3.74 -11.64 -5.05
C ASP A 58 -4.65 -12.89 -4.98
N LEU A 59 -4.15 -13.99 -4.40
CA LEU A 59 -4.96 -15.17 -4.14
C LEU A 59 -6.11 -14.88 -3.17
N LEU A 60 -5.86 -14.09 -2.13
CA LEU A 60 -6.85 -13.77 -1.10
C LEU A 60 -7.84 -12.70 -1.55
N PHE A 61 -7.36 -11.65 -2.21
CA PHE A 61 -8.14 -10.43 -2.46
C PHE A 61 -8.37 -10.12 -3.95
N ARG A 62 -7.64 -10.76 -4.86
CA ARG A 62 -7.73 -10.52 -6.32
C ARG A 62 -7.57 -9.04 -6.68
N SER A 63 -6.62 -8.35 -6.04
CA SER A 63 -6.43 -6.91 -6.18
C SER A 63 -5.96 -6.51 -7.59
N LYS A 64 -5.16 -7.38 -8.23
CA LYS A 64 -4.57 -7.18 -9.57
C LYS A 64 -3.65 -5.97 -9.69
N LEU A 65 -3.25 -5.35 -8.55
CA LEU A 65 -2.27 -4.28 -8.55
C LEU A 65 -0.87 -4.81 -8.85
N ALA A 66 -0.06 -4.02 -9.56
CA ALA A 66 1.33 -4.37 -9.85
C ALA A 66 2.21 -4.26 -8.60
N ASP A 67 1.96 -3.25 -7.75
CA ASP A 67 2.74 -3.02 -6.53
C ASP A 67 1.86 -2.68 -5.30
N PRO A 68 1.14 -3.66 -4.72
CA PRO A 68 0.30 -3.43 -3.53
C PRO A 68 1.07 -2.96 -2.29
N SER A 69 2.40 -2.96 -2.32
CA SER A 69 3.28 -2.49 -1.25
C SER A 69 3.81 -1.08 -1.46
N CYS A 70 3.38 -0.39 -2.51
CA CYS A 70 3.83 0.96 -2.78
C CYS A 70 3.32 1.93 -1.69
N PRO A 71 4.20 2.71 -1.06
CA PRO A 71 3.81 3.67 -0.05
C PRO A 71 3.26 4.96 -0.69
N PHE A 72 2.22 4.84 -1.48
CA PHE A 72 1.52 5.95 -2.10
C PHE A 72 0.04 5.61 -2.27
N VAL A 73 -0.80 6.32 -1.56
CA VAL A 73 -2.26 6.24 -1.70
C VAL A 73 -2.84 7.64 -1.65
N LEU A 74 -3.56 8.00 -2.68
CA LEU A 74 -4.28 9.27 -2.79
C LEU A 74 -5.79 9.00 -2.88
N GLY A 75 -6.59 9.75 -2.14
CA GLY A 75 -8.04 9.60 -2.16
C GLY A 75 -8.76 10.78 -1.53
N ARG A 76 -10.08 10.81 -1.67
CA ARG A 76 -10.90 11.82 -0.98
C ARG A 76 -10.95 11.53 0.52
N LYS A 77 -10.96 12.57 1.33
CA LYS A 77 -11.08 12.50 2.79
C LYS A 77 -12.27 11.63 3.22
N GLU A 78 -13.41 11.76 2.57
CA GLU A 78 -14.61 11.00 2.89
C GLU A 78 -14.48 9.50 2.58
N THR A 79 -13.64 9.12 1.61
CA THR A 79 -13.33 7.72 1.32
C THR A 79 -12.45 7.12 2.42
N PHE A 80 -11.48 7.89 2.93
CA PHE A 80 -10.63 7.46 4.06
C PHE A 80 -11.44 7.25 5.34
N LYS A 81 -12.44 8.09 5.62
CA LYS A 81 -13.32 7.94 6.80
C LYS A 81 -14.13 6.64 6.81
N LYS A 82 -14.33 6.01 5.65
CA LYS A 82 -15.04 4.73 5.54
C LYS A 82 -14.19 3.54 5.95
N LEU A 83 -12.87 3.69 6.00
CA LEU A 83 -11.97 2.59 6.33
C LEU A 83 -12.10 2.21 7.81
N PRO A 84 -12.26 0.92 8.13
CA PRO A 84 -12.34 0.48 9.50
C PRO A 84 -10.97 0.59 10.20
N GLU A 85 -10.95 1.13 11.41
CA GLU A 85 -9.70 1.32 12.17
C GLU A 85 -8.97 0.00 12.49
N PHE A 86 -9.71 -1.10 12.60
CA PHE A 86 -9.13 -2.38 13.03
C PHE A 86 -8.03 -2.89 12.10
N PHE A 87 -8.01 -2.55 10.79
CA PHE A 87 -6.97 -3.03 9.89
C PHE A 87 -5.58 -2.47 10.23
N LEU A 88 -5.52 -1.26 10.77
CA LEU A 88 -4.29 -0.64 11.25
C LEU A 88 -3.61 -1.50 12.32
N LEU A 89 -4.41 -2.10 13.21
CA LEU A 89 -3.93 -2.99 14.26
C LEU A 89 -3.47 -4.34 13.72
N GLN A 90 -4.12 -4.86 12.68
CA GLN A 90 -3.81 -6.18 12.10
C GLN A 90 -2.61 -6.16 11.16
N MET A 91 -2.35 -5.03 10.49
CA MET A 91 -1.32 -4.90 9.46
C MET A 91 -0.30 -3.80 9.78
N ARG A 92 0.12 -3.71 11.04
CA ARG A 92 1.00 -2.65 11.54
C ARG A 92 2.31 -2.52 10.74
N GLU A 93 2.96 -3.64 10.41
CA GLU A 93 4.22 -3.67 9.64
C GLU A 93 3.99 -3.76 8.13
N GLY A 94 2.81 -4.21 7.72
CA GLY A 94 2.39 -4.36 6.32
C GLY A 94 1.24 -3.40 5.96
N PHE A 95 1.28 -2.17 6.47
CA PHE A 95 0.22 -1.18 6.34
C PHE A 95 -0.32 -1.06 4.91
N TRP A 96 0.57 -0.91 3.92
CA TRP A 96 0.19 -0.72 2.52
C TRP A 96 -0.55 -1.94 1.94
N TRP A 97 -0.10 -3.15 2.26
CA TRP A 97 -0.79 -4.39 1.90
C TRP A 97 -2.18 -4.48 2.54
N GLY A 98 -2.27 -4.12 3.83
CA GLY A 98 -3.53 -4.09 4.57
C GLY A 98 -4.50 -3.08 3.99
N PHE A 99 -4.00 -1.92 3.58
CA PHE A 99 -4.80 -0.87 2.97
C PHE A 99 -5.48 -1.35 1.68
N VAL A 100 -4.70 -1.96 0.77
CA VAL A 100 -5.24 -2.55 -0.46
C VAL A 100 -6.23 -3.67 -0.16
N ALA A 101 -5.91 -4.56 0.80
CA ALA A 101 -6.78 -5.67 1.20
C ALA A 101 -8.15 -5.19 1.69
N VAL A 102 -8.17 -4.19 2.57
CA VAL A 102 -9.41 -3.61 3.11
C VAL A 102 -10.19 -2.88 2.01
N SER A 103 -9.51 -2.05 1.20
CA SER A 103 -10.16 -1.35 0.08
C SER A 103 -10.84 -2.33 -0.87
N LYS A 104 -10.16 -3.45 -1.20
CA LYS A 104 -10.73 -4.50 -2.05
C LYS A 104 -11.91 -5.21 -1.41
N LYS A 105 -11.81 -5.51 -0.12
CA LYS A 105 -12.89 -6.18 0.62
C LYS A 105 -14.14 -5.31 0.74
N MET A 106 -13.96 -4.01 0.94
CA MET A 106 -15.05 -3.01 0.96
C MET A 106 -15.57 -2.67 -0.43
N GLN A 107 -15.07 -3.30 -1.48
CA GLN A 107 -15.45 -3.03 -2.88
C GLN A 107 -15.26 -1.56 -3.29
N LEU A 108 -14.31 -0.86 -2.67
CA LEU A 108 -13.95 0.48 -3.09
C LEU A 108 -13.29 0.45 -4.46
N ASN A 109 -13.60 1.45 -5.28
CA ASN A 109 -12.96 1.61 -6.58
C ASN A 109 -11.52 2.08 -6.41
N PHE A 110 -10.61 1.57 -7.23
CA PHE A 110 -9.23 2.05 -7.26
C PHE A 110 -8.54 1.77 -8.60
N ASN A 111 -7.57 2.62 -8.90
CA ASN A 111 -6.62 2.43 -10.00
C ASN A 111 -5.19 2.51 -9.50
N GLU A 112 -4.25 2.19 -10.36
CA GLU A 112 -2.82 2.25 -10.09
C GLU A 112 -2.13 3.21 -11.05
N VAL A 113 -1.23 4.04 -10.53
CA VAL A 113 -0.41 4.97 -11.31
C VAL A 113 1.06 4.67 -11.12
N LYS A 114 1.85 4.86 -12.17
CA LYS A 114 3.30 4.72 -12.11
C LYS A 114 3.89 5.86 -11.30
N ILE A 115 4.70 5.51 -10.30
CA ILE A 115 5.40 6.46 -9.44
C ILE A 115 6.90 6.25 -9.55
N ASN A 116 7.64 7.33 -9.77
CA ASN A 116 9.09 7.30 -9.75
C ASN A 116 9.58 6.98 -8.33
N HIS A 117 10.42 5.94 -8.23
CA HIS A 117 10.97 5.49 -6.95
C HIS A 117 12.48 5.71 -6.94
N PHE A 118 12.91 6.61 -6.08
CA PHE A 118 14.30 7.01 -5.95
C PHE A 118 15.05 6.12 -4.96
N LYS A 119 16.37 6.09 -5.04
CA LYS A 119 17.19 5.48 -3.99
C LYS A 119 17.02 6.31 -2.72
N ARG A 120 17.02 5.62 -1.58
CA ARG A 120 17.02 6.28 -0.28
C ARG A 120 18.29 7.12 -0.15
N SER A 121 18.14 8.40 0.17
CA SER A 121 19.25 9.33 0.36
C SER A 121 19.85 9.24 1.76
N GLU A 122 19.02 8.92 2.77
CA GLU A 122 19.39 8.88 4.19
C GLU A 122 18.65 7.77 4.93
N GLY A 123 19.24 7.36 6.07
CA GLY A 123 18.66 6.37 6.97
C GLY A 123 18.85 4.91 6.55
N GLU A 124 18.72 4.02 7.53
CA GLU A 124 18.79 2.57 7.32
C GLU A 124 17.42 1.99 6.94
N ALA A 125 17.43 0.79 6.38
CA ALA A 125 16.23 0.04 6.14
C ALA A 125 15.53 -0.29 7.47
N GLY A 126 14.23 -0.01 7.61
CA GLY A 126 13.49 -0.17 8.86
C GLY A 126 13.46 -1.60 9.43
N TYR A 127 13.86 -2.62 8.64
CA TYR A 127 13.88 -4.01 9.10
C TYR A 127 15.15 -4.73 8.65
N LYS A 128 15.78 -5.46 9.59
CA LYS A 128 16.91 -6.35 9.31
C LYS A 128 16.41 -7.64 8.64
N LEU A 129 17.26 -8.27 7.85
CA LEU A 129 16.94 -9.51 7.12
C LEU A 129 16.49 -10.64 8.07
N SER A 130 17.08 -10.72 9.27
CA SER A 130 16.73 -11.70 10.31
C SER A 130 15.29 -11.53 10.86
N GLN A 131 14.69 -10.36 10.75
CA GLN A 131 13.33 -10.07 11.21
C GLN A 131 12.27 -10.45 10.16
N MET A 132 12.67 -10.65 8.90
CA MET A 132 11.75 -10.87 7.79
C MET A 132 10.80 -12.07 7.96
N PRO A 133 11.24 -13.25 8.44
CA PRO A 133 10.33 -14.38 8.63
C PRO A 133 9.18 -14.07 9.59
N GLY A 134 9.49 -13.41 10.71
CA GLY A 134 8.47 -12.99 11.70
C GLY A 134 7.50 -11.95 11.14
N ILE A 135 8.01 -10.97 10.39
CA ILE A 135 7.19 -9.94 9.73
C ILE A 135 6.26 -10.58 8.69
N ILE A 136 6.77 -11.47 7.85
CA ILE A 136 5.98 -12.19 6.85
C ILE A 136 4.87 -12.99 7.53
N PHE A 137 5.19 -13.73 8.60
CA PHE A 137 4.20 -14.51 9.35
C PHE A 137 3.09 -13.61 9.92
N ARG A 138 3.44 -12.53 10.64
CA ARG A 138 2.45 -11.61 11.23
C ARG A 138 1.57 -10.96 10.16
N ASN A 139 2.17 -10.52 9.05
CA ASN A 139 1.41 -9.93 7.94
C ASN A 139 0.50 -10.94 7.26
N THR A 140 0.94 -12.19 7.09
CA THR A 140 0.10 -13.27 6.57
C THR A 140 -1.12 -13.49 7.46
N VAL A 141 -0.91 -13.62 8.77
CA VAL A 141 -2.01 -13.75 9.75
C VAL A 141 -2.93 -12.52 9.67
N GLY A 142 -2.37 -11.31 9.57
CA GLY A 142 -3.14 -10.07 9.42
C GLY A 142 -4.05 -10.08 8.17
N LEU A 143 -3.53 -10.51 7.02
CA LEU A 143 -4.33 -10.64 5.80
C LEU A 143 -5.47 -11.64 5.95
N PHE A 144 -5.23 -12.79 6.59
CA PHE A 144 -6.32 -13.75 6.87
C PHE A 144 -7.37 -13.18 7.81
N LYS A 145 -6.98 -12.45 8.85
CA LYS A 145 -7.92 -11.77 9.74
C LYS A 145 -8.78 -10.74 8.98
N ILE A 146 -8.18 -9.94 8.10
CA ILE A 146 -8.92 -9.02 7.22
C ILE A 146 -9.87 -9.83 6.31
N LYS A 147 -9.40 -10.91 5.69
CA LYS A 147 -10.23 -11.74 4.80
C LYS A 147 -11.47 -12.29 5.51
N LEU A 148 -11.32 -12.74 6.74
CA LEU A 148 -12.38 -13.37 7.53
C LEU A 148 -13.25 -12.38 8.32
N SER A 149 -12.82 -11.13 8.49
CA SER A 149 -13.60 -10.12 9.22
C SER A 149 -14.95 -9.85 8.54
N LYS A 150 -15.90 -9.39 9.32
CA LYS A 150 -17.22 -8.94 8.81
C LYS A 150 -17.15 -7.42 8.54
N ILE A 151 -16.68 -7.02 7.38
CA ILE A 151 -16.68 -5.63 6.91
C ILE A 151 -17.58 -5.55 5.68
#